data_db9327ab0adbfb66f8c5ccc1044bcbcd
#
_entry.id   db9327ab0adbfb66f8c5ccc1044bcbcd
#
_cell.length_a   1.000
_cell.length_b   1.000
_cell.length_c   1.000
_cell.angle_alpha   90.00
_cell.angle_beta   90.00
_cell.angle_gamma   90.00
#
_symmetry.space_group_name_H-M   'P 1'
#
loop_
_entity.id
_entity.type
_entity.pdbx_description
1 polymer ?
#
loop_
_entity_poly.entity_id
_entity_poly.type
_entity_poly.pdbx_seq_one_letter_code
_entity_poly.pdbx_strand_id
1 'polypeptide(L)'
;TLLIETPVALTKTGLKKPAAKAFYKYLWSATAQKAFADQGYRPVIKSVAKGYHFYKPAGLFTIESARLGLNGLVKVNKRFFHPEKGVMAKIERSIGQ
;
A
#
# COMPACT_ATOMS: atom_id res chain seq x y z
N THR A 1 10.98 1.71 7.33
CA THR A 1 9.90 2.48 6.70
C THR A 1 8.78 1.57 6.26
N LEU A 2 7.53 1.97 6.49
CA LEU A 2 6.35 1.24 6.04
C LEU A 2 6.10 1.53 4.56
N LEU A 3 5.93 0.47 3.77
CA LEU A 3 5.49 0.58 2.38
C LEU A 3 3.99 0.91 2.35
N ILE A 4 3.66 2.04 1.76
CA ILE A 4 2.28 2.42 1.47
C ILE A 4 1.95 1.95 0.06
N GLU A 5 1.06 0.96 -0.03
CA GLU A 5 0.59 0.41 -1.30
C GLU A 5 -0.68 1.12 -1.75
N THR A 6 -0.83 1.27 -3.06
CA THR A 6 -2.03 1.86 -3.68
C THR A 6 -2.82 0.72 -4.34
N PRO A 7 -3.73 0.06 -3.63
CA PRO A 7 -4.48 -1.06 -4.17
C PRO A 7 -5.51 -0.61 -5.21
N VAL A 8 -5.75 -1.45 -6.20
CA VAL A 8 -6.81 -1.29 -7.19
C VAL A 8 -7.61 -2.58 -7.29
N ALA A 9 -8.93 -2.46 -7.35
CA ALA A 9 -9.81 -3.60 -7.48
C ALA A 9 -11.00 -3.29 -8.41
N LEU A 10 -11.52 -4.32 -9.07
CA LEU A 10 -12.77 -4.22 -9.82
C LEU A 10 -13.96 -4.43 -8.89
N THR A 11 -14.94 -3.56 -8.98
CA THR A 11 -16.24 -3.75 -8.31
C THR A 11 -17.02 -4.92 -8.93
N LYS A 12 -18.02 -5.44 -8.24
CA LYS A 12 -18.93 -6.47 -8.78
C LYS A 12 -19.55 -6.05 -10.13
N THR A 13 -19.94 -4.78 -10.27
CA THR A 13 -20.46 -4.21 -11.51
C THR A 13 -19.36 -4.08 -12.56
N GLY A 14 -18.16 -3.62 -12.19
CA GLY A 14 -17.02 -3.51 -13.08
C GLY A 14 -16.59 -4.85 -13.67
N LEU A 15 -16.70 -5.94 -12.90
CA LEU A 15 -16.42 -7.31 -13.38
C LEU A 15 -17.31 -7.74 -14.56
N LYS A 16 -18.48 -7.13 -14.72
CA LYS A 16 -19.41 -7.39 -15.84
C LYS A 16 -19.15 -6.53 -17.07
N LYS A 17 -18.28 -5.51 -16.96
CA LYS A 17 -17.99 -4.57 -18.05
C LYS A 17 -16.66 -4.87 -18.71
N PRO A 18 -16.64 -5.22 -20.03
CA PRO A 18 -15.39 -5.51 -20.75
C PRO A 18 -14.37 -4.37 -20.70
N ALA A 19 -14.82 -3.12 -20.84
CA ALA A 19 -13.95 -1.95 -20.77
C ALA A 19 -13.25 -1.80 -19.40
N ALA A 20 -13.97 -2.03 -18.31
CA ALA A 20 -13.38 -1.98 -16.96
C ALA A 20 -12.33 -3.08 -16.73
N LYS A 21 -12.58 -4.28 -17.27
CA LYS A 21 -11.59 -5.38 -17.24
C LYS A 21 -10.37 -5.05 -18.09
N ALA A 22 -10.55 -4.48 -19.28
CA ALA A 22 -9.46 -4.09 -20.15
C ALA A 22 -8.60 -3.01 -19.50
N PHE A 23 -9.20 -2.00 -18.89
CA PHE A 23 -8.49 -0.96 -18.16
C PHE A 23 -7.73 -1.53 -16.95
N TYR A 24 -8.35 -2.39 -16.16
CA TYR A 24 -7.69 -3.06 -15.05
C TYR A 24 -6.45 -3.84 -15.50
N LYS A 25 -6.56 -4.61 -16.59
CA LYS A 25 -5.42 -5.31 -17.20
C LYS A 25 -4.34 -4.34 -17.66
N TYR A 26 -4.73 -3.22 -18.29
CA TYR A 26 -3.79 -2.21 -18.76
C TYR A 26 -2.93 -1.64 -17.63
N LEU A 27 -3.49 -1.42 -16.44
CA LEU A 27 -2.74 -0.91 -15.28
C LEU A 27 -1.52 -1.79 -14.89
N TRP A 28 -1.56 -3.08 -15.24
CA TRP A 28 -0.47 -4.03 -15.01
C TRP A 28 0.49 -4.14 -16.21
N SER A 29 0.27 -3.38 -17.27
CA SER A 29 1.19 -3.36 -18.42
C SER A 29 2.46 -2.58 -18.12
N ALA A 30 3.54 -2.90 -18.85
CA ALA A 30 4.79 -2.16 -18.75
C ALA A 30 4.61 -0.66 -19.07
N THR A 31 3.75 -0.34 -20.04
CA THR A 31 3.42 1.04 -20.45
C THR A 31 2.79 1.83 -19.31
N ALA A 32 1.75 1.29 -18.67
CA ALA A 32 1.10 1.95 -17.54
C ALA A 32 2.05 2.06 -16.33
N GLN A 33 2.80 1.01 -16.03
CA GLN A 33 3.75 1.01 -14.92
C GLN A 33 4.91 1.99 -15.14
N LYS A 34 5.32 2.21 -16.40
CA LYS A 34 6.28 3.25 -16.75
C LYS A 34 5.69 4.65 -16.50
N ALA A 35 4.45 4.89 -16.91
CA ALA A 35 3.78 6.16 -16.67
C ALA A 35 3.68 6.48 -15.16
N PHE A 36 3.38 5.50 -14.32
CA PHE A 36 3.42 5.66 -12.86
C PHE A 36 4.81 5.97 -12.34
N ALA A 37 5.84 5.27 -12.85
CA ALA A 37 7.21 5.48 -12.43
C ALA A 37 7.74 6.88 -12.82
N ASP A 38 7.34 7.40 -13.98
CA ASP A 38 7.65 8.77 -14.43
C ASP A 38 7.06 9.83 -13.48
N GLN A 39 6.00 9.49 -12.72
CA GLN A 39 5.38 10.34 -11.70
C GLN A 39 5.93 10.06 -10.27
N GLY A 40 6.97 9.25 -10.15
CA GLY A 40 7.61 8.95 -8.86
C GLY A 40 7.03 7.76 -8.09
N TYR A 41 6.03 7.08 -8.62
CA TYR A 41 5.49 5.87 -7.99
C TYR A 41 6.37 4.65 -8.29
N ARG A 42 6.51 3.76 -7.32
CA ARG A 42 7.27 2.51 -7.52
C ARG A 42 6.45 1.53 -8.36
N PRO A 43 6.95 1.14 -9.55
CA PRO A 43 6.26 0.15 -10.35
C PRO A 43 6.36 -1.24 -9.73
N VAL A 44 5.30 -2.06 -9.90
CA VAL A 44 5.29 -3.45 -9.44
C VAL A 44 6.05 -4.39 -10.39
N ILE A 45 6.29 -3.96 -11.64
CA ILE A 45 7.02 -4.73 -12.64
C ILE A 45 8.53 -4.48 -12.47
N LYS A 46 9.27 -5.53 -12.11
CA LYS A 46 10.71 -5.44 -11.85
C LYS A 46 11.52 -4.92 -13.03
N SER A 47 11.16 -5.30 -14.26
CA SER A 47 11.86 -4.82 -15.47
C SER A 47 11.70 -3.32 -15.67
N VAL A 48 10.52 -2.77 -15.37
CA VAL A 48 10.28 -1.32 -15.39
C VAL A 48 11.07 -0.64 -14.26
N ALA A 49 11.03 -1.20 -13.06
CA ALA A 49 11.70 -0.63 -11.89
C ALA A 49 13.21 -0.48 -12.05
N LYS A 50 13.86 -1.35 -12.87
CA LYS A 50 15.30 -1.28 -13.14
C LYS A 50 15.73 0.02 -13.83
N GLY A 51 14.85 0.67 -14.57
CA GLY A 51 15.11 1.94 -15.26
C GLY A 51 15.02 3.19 -14.38
N TYR A 52 14.67 3.05 -13.10
CA TYR A 52 14.43 4.17 -12.20
C TYR A 52 15.21 4.05 -10.90
N HIS A 53 15.70 5.18 -10.41
CA HIS A 53 16.32 5.27 -9.10
C HIS A 53 15.28 5.65 -8.04
N PHE A 54 14.88 4.69 -7.23
CA PHE A 54 14.04 4.95 -6.07
C PHE A 54 14.87 4.90 -4.79
N TYR A 55 14.53 5.77 -3.84
CA TYR A 55 15.11 5.69 -2.50
C TYR A 55 14.81 4.31 -1.89
N LYS A 56 15.85 3.63 -1.43
CA LYS A 56 15.76 2.33 -0.77
C LYS A 56 16.07 2.52 0.72
N PRO A 57 15.06 2.80 1.55
CA PRO A 57 15.31 2.91 2.99
C PRO A 57 15.76 1.54 3.53
N ALA A 58 16.68 1.56 4.49
CA ALA A 58 17.00 0.37 5.26
C ALA A 58 15.75 -0.14 5.98
N GLY A 59 15.32 -1.37 5.68
CA GLY A 59 14.12 -1.96 6.28
C GLY A 59 12.81 -1.38 5.75
N LEU A 60 12.44 -1.77 4.53
CA LEU A 60 11.09 -1.54 4.00
C LEU A 60 10.16 -2.66 4.49
N PHE A 61 9.06 -2.28 5.14
CA PHE A 61 8.08 -3.22 5.71
C PHE A 61 6.71 -3.00 5.10
N THR A 62 5.95 -4.07 4.94
CA THR A 62 4.52 -4.01 4.59
C THR A 62 3.64 -4.14 5.84
N ILE A 63 2.36 -3.75 5.75
CA ILE A 63 1.41 -3.94 6.84
C ILE A 63 1.16 -5.42 7.18
N GLU A 64 1.53 -6.33 6.27
CA GLU A 64 1.47 -7.78 6.49
C GLU A 64 2.69 -8.32 7.24
N SER A 65 3.66 -7.46 7.56
CA SER A 65 4.91 -7.89 8.18
C SER A 65 4.70 -8.45 9.58
N ALA A 66 4.77 -9.75 9.71
CA ALA A 66 4.71 -10.45 11.00
C ALA A 66 5.89 -10.07 11.92
N ARG A 67 7.05 -9.72 11.34
CA ARG A 67 8.25 -9.31 12.08
C ARG A 67 8.03 -8.07 12.96
N LEU A 68 7.15 -7.16 12.53
CA LEU A 68 6.75 -6.00 13.31
C LEU A 68 5.48 -6.23 14.13
N GLY A 69 4.92 -7.45 14.11
CA GLY A 69 3.66 -7.78 14.75
C GLY A 69 2.45 -7.09 14.12
N LEU A 70 2.56 -6.64 12.86
CA LEU A 70 1.49 -5.92 12.16
C LEU A 70 0.40 -6.89 11.69
N ASN A 71 0.75 -7.95 10.94
CA ASN A 71 -0.15 -9.01 10.51
C ASN A 71 -1.48 -8.52 9.90
N GLY A 72 -1.40 -7.52 9.02
CA GLY A 72 -2.51 -6.98 8.29
C GLY A 72 -3.22 -5.78 8.94
N LEU A 73 -4.02 -5.09 8.11
CA LEU A 73 -4.66 -3.82 8.48
C LEU A 73 -5.56 -3.91 9.71
N VAL A 74 -6.30 -5.02 9.88
CA VAL A 74 -7.21 -5.20 11.02
C VAL A 74 -6.43 -5.21 12.34
N LYS A 75 -5.30 -5.94 12.39
CA LYS A 75 -4.47 -5.98 13.59
C LYS A 75 -3.73 -4.66 13.83
N VAL A 76 -3.25 -4.01 12.77
CA VAL A 76 -2.66 -2.67 12.84
C VAL A 76 -3.66 -1.70 13.45
N ASN A 77 -4.89 -1.65 12.92
CA ASN A 77 -5.93 -0.77 13.41
C ASN A 77 -6.25 -1.04 14.91
N LYS A 78 -6.45 -2.30 15.28
CA LYS A 78 -6.72 -2.67 16.67
C LYS A 78 -5.57 -2.30 17.62
N ARG A 79 -4.32 -2.48 17.18
CA ARG A 79 -3.14 -2.20 18.00
C ARG A 79 -2.90 -0.71 18.20
N PHE A 80 -3.00 0.08 17.12
CA PHE A 80 -2.60 1.48 17.15
C PHE A 80 -3.77 2.44 17.36
N PHE A 81 -4.91 2.17 16.77
CA PHE A 81 -6.03 3.11 16.67
C PHE A 81 -7.29 2.69 17.45
N HIS A 82 -7.22 1.64 18.29
CA HIS A 82 -8.33 1.32 19.17
C HIS A 82 -8.60 2.51 20.13
N PRO A 83 -9.84 3.02 20.23
CA PRO A 83 -10.13 4.29 20.92
C PRO A 83 -9.72 4.32 22.40
N GLU A 84 -9.66 3.18 23.06
CA GLU A 84 -9.29 3.13 24.47
C GLU A 84 -7.95 2.44 24.74
N LYS A 85 -7.67 1.35 24.00
CA LYS A 85 -6.54 0.45 24.26
C LYS A 85 -5.41 0.59 23.27
N GLY A 86 -5.61 1.36 22.19
CA GLY A 86 -4.62 1.59 21.15
C GLY A 86 -3.42 2.38 21.65
N VAL A 87 -2.30 2.23 20.94
CA VAL A 87 -1.07 2.97 21.25
C VAL A 87 -1.31 4.47 21.20
N MET A 88 -2.05 4.96 20.19
CA MET A 88 -2.37 6.38 20.05
C MET A 88 -3.16 6.92 21.26
N ALA A 89 -4.23 6.22 21.65
CA ALA A 89 -5.02 6.60 22.81
C ALA A 89 -4.22 6.61 24.13
N LYS A 90 -3.23 5.73 24.27
CA LYS A 90 -2.33 5.73 25.42
C LYS A 90 -1.38 6.93 25.41
N ILE A 91 -0.85 7.28 24.25
CA ILE A 91 0.01 8.47 24.09
C ILE A 91 -0.79 9.73 24.42
N GLU A 92 -1.98 9.90 23.84
CA GLU A 92 -2.86 11.05 24.10
C GLU A 92 -3.13 11.22 25.60
N ARG A 93 -3.48 10.16 26.29
CA ARG A 93 -3.68 10.21 27.75
C ARG A 93 -2.42 10.57 28.53
N SER A 94 -1.26 10.10 28.06
CA SER A 94 0.02 10.37 28.74
C SER A 94 0.45 11.84 28.62
N ILE A 95 0.03 12.53 27.58
CA ILE A 95 0.31 13.95 27.34
C ILE A 95 -0.84 14.88 27.77
N GLY A 96 -1.87 14.34 28.43
CA GLY A 96 -2.98 15.13 28.99
C GLY A 96 -4.05 15.57 27.98
N GLN A 97 -4.14 14.85 26.89
CA GLN A 97 -5.21 15.07 25.89
C GLN A 97 -6.29 14.00 25.94
#